data_a475b1399afe62f26575d5219229ec2e
#
_entry.id   a475b1399afe62f26575d5219229ec2e
#
_cell.length_a   1.000
_cell.length_b   1.000
_cell.length_c   1.000
_cell.angle_alpha   90.00
_cell.angle_beta   90.00
_cell.angle_gamma   90.00
#
_symmetry.space_group_name_H-M   'P 1'
#
loop_
_entity.id
_entity.type
_entity.pdbx_description
1 polymer ?
#
loop_
_entity_poly.entity_id
_entity_poly.type
_entity_poly.pdbx_seq_one_letter_code
_entity_poly.pdbx_strand_id
1 'polypeptide(L)'
;MHNDGLLKEAETMTEKSAFDKALGELHDLIEWEDAEAAIRELHARQPEMERLYLDGKILPGELQALVMVSNCLEREFIHRQLATGQPLHLNI
;
A
#
# COMPACT_ATOMS: atom_id res chain seq x y z
N MET A 1 29.89 22.15 -8.93
CA MET A 1 29.24 21.79 -9.08
C MET A 1 28.40 21.61 -8.73
N HIS A 2 28.02 21.76 -8.49
CA HIS A 2 27.23 21.56 -8.16
C HIS A 2 26.28 20.79 -8.57
N ASN A 3 26.21 20.62 -9.00
CA ASN A 3 25.35 19.64 -9.67
C ASN A 3 25.42 18.29 -9.06
N ASP A 4 26.43 18.01 -8.32
CA ASP A 4 26.54 16.73 -7.62
C ASP A 4 25.38 16.50 -6.70
N GLY A 5 24.92 17.53 -6.04
CA GLY A 5 23.78 17.41 -5.18
C GLY A 5 22.51 17.08 -5.96
N LEU A 6 22.37 17.71 -7.12
CA LEU A 6 21.21 17.45 -7.95
C LEU A 6 21.18 16.02 -8.48
N LEU A 7 22.35 15.53 -8.89
CA LEU A 7 22.44 14.17 -9.39
C LEU A 7 22.06 13.17 -8.31
N LYS A 8 22.55 13.41 -7.11
CA LYS A 8 22.20 12.52 -6.01
C LYS A 8 20.72 12.54 -5.71
N GLU A 9 20.15 13.73 -5.77
CA GLU A 9 18.71 13.82 -5.53
C GLU A 9 17.92 13.09 -6.59
N ALA A 10 18.36 13.19 -7.84
CA ALA A 10 17.67 12.49 -8.91
C ALA A 10 17.79 10.98 -8.73
N GLU A 11 18.95 10.51 -8.33
CA GLU A 11 19.13 9.09 -8.07
C GLU A 11 18.27 8.63 -6.91
N THR A 12 18.20 9.42 -5.86
CA THR A 12 17.37 9.10 -4.72
C THR A 12 15.91 9.05 -5.12
N MET A 13 15.51 9.94 -6.02
CA MET A 13 14.11 9.96 -6.46
C MET A 13 13.76 8.76 -7.32
N THR A 14 14.74 8.21 -8.04
CA THR A 14 14.47 7.01 -8.82
C THR A 14 14.48 5.76 -7.95
N GLU A 15 15.13 5.84 -6.81
CA GLU A 15 15.15 4.72 -5.86
C GLU A 15 14.16 5.01 -4.74
N LYS A 16 13.00 4.47 -4.89
CA LYS A 16 11.97 4.69 -3.88
C LYS A 16 12.33 3.96 -2.60
N SER A 17 12.02 4.60 -1.48
CA SER A 17 12.18 3.94 -0.20
C SER A 17 11.22 2.77 -0.11
N ALA A 18 11.47 1.87 0.86
CA ALA A 18 10.59 0.75 1.08
C ALA A 18 9.17 1.23 1.39
N PHE A 19 9.05 2.33 2.13
CA PHE A 19 7.74 2.90 2.43
C PHE A 19 7.04 3.38 1.17
N ASP A 20 7.74 4.15 0.33
CA ASP A 20 7.14 4.67 -0.89
C ASP A 20 6.70 3.55 -1.81
N LYS A 21 7.50 2.51 -1.89
CA LYS A 21 7.18 1.37 -2.74
C LYS A 21 5.94 0.65 -2.24
N ALA A 22 5.89 0.41 -0.94
CA ALA A 22 4.72 -0.26 -0.35
C ALA A 22 3.47 0.58 -0.52
N LEU A 23 3.59 1.90 -0.32
CA LEU A 23 2.45 2.80 -0.47
C LEU A 23 1.96 2.80 -1.91
N GLY A 24 2.88 2.82 -2.87
CA GLY A 24 2.52 2.76 -4.28
C GLY A 24 1.79 1.49 -4.64
N GLU A 25 2.22 0.36 -4.09
CA GLU A 25 1.56 -0.91 -4.34
C GLU A 25 0.14 -0.92 -3.78
N LEU A 26 -0.07 -0.30 -2.63
CA LEU A 26 -1.42 -0.18 -2.09
C LEU A 26 -2.28 0.70 -2.99
N HIS A 27 -1.72 1.81 -3.47
CA HIS A 27 -2.47 2.70 -4.35
C HIS A 27 -2.87 2.03 -5.66
N ASP A 28 -2.03 1.15 -6.16
CA ASP A 28 -2.34 0.44 -7.41
C ASP A 28 -3.60 -0.38 -7.29
N LEU A 29 -3.93 -0.83 -6.10
CA LEU A 29 -5.14 -1.63 -5.89
C LEU A 29 -6.41 -0.84 -6.17
N ILE A 30 -6.36 0.49 -6.08
CA ILE A 30 -7.53 1.32 -6.33
C ILE A 30 -8.05 1.11 -7.75
N GLU A 31 -7.16 0.79 -8.69
CA GLU A 31 -7.54 0.64 -10.08
C GLU A 31 -8.04 -0.75 -10.43
N TRP A 32 -8.02 -1.67 -9.49
CA TRP A 32 -8.53 -3.00 -9.73
C TRP A 32 -10.05 -2.94 -9.85
N GLU A 33 -10.57 -3.61 -10.86
CA GLU A 33 -12.03 -3.63 -11.07
C GLU A 33 -12.71 -4.61 -10.12
N ASP A 34 -12.02 -5.70 -9.79
CA ASP A 34 -12.57 -6.72 -8.92
C ASP A 34 -12.27 -6.37 -7.47
N ALA A 35 -13.26 -5.82 -6.78
CA ALA A 35 -13.09 -5.37 -5.41
C ALA A 35 -12.74 -6.51 -4.47
N GLU A 36 -13.31 -7.69 -4.69
CA GLU A 36 -13.02 -8.83 -3.82
C GLU A 36 -11.56 -9.25 -3.97
N ALA A 37 -11.07 -9.30 -5.20
CA ALA A 37 -9.68 -9.63 -5.44
C ALA A 37 -8.75 -8.58 -4.83
N ALA A 38 -9.15 -7.30 -4.89
CA ALA A 38 -8.36 -6.23 -4.30
C ALA A 38 -8.28 -6.39 -2.79
N ILE A 39 -9.37 -6.78 -2.15
CA ILE A 39 -9.37 -7.00 -0.70
C ILE A 39 -8.43 -8.15 -0.35
N ARG A 40 -8.47 -9.24 -1.11
CA ARG A 40 -7.59 -10.37 -0.86
C ARG A 40 -6.13 -9.98 -1.00
N GLU A 41 -5.81 -9.19 -2.03
CA GLU A 41 -4.45 -8.74 -2.23
C GLU A 41 -4.02 -7.81 -1.11
N LEU A 42 -4.92 -6.95 -0.65
CA LEU A 42 -4.65 -6.06 0.46
C LEU A 42 -4.27 -6.83 1.71
N HIS A 43 -5.03 -7.89 2.01
CA HIS A 43 -4.73 -8.71 3.18
C HIS A 43 -3.40 -9.45 3.01
N ALA A 44 -3.07 -9.85 1.80
CA ALA A 44 -1.80 -10.51 1.54
C ALA A 44 -0.61 -9.58 1.75
N ARG A 45 -0.82 -8.27 1.62
CA ARG A 45 0.25 -7.30 1.80
C ARG A 45 0.56 -6.99 3.25
N GLN A 46 -0.37 -7.26 4.15
CA GLN A 46 -0.19 -6.88 5.55
C GLN A 46 1.01 -7.55 6.20
N PRO A 47 1.22 -8.87 6.07
CA PRO A 47 2.42 -9.45 6.66
C PRO A 47 3.71 -8.93 6.03
N GLU A 48 3.67 -8.52 4.76
CA GLU A 48 4.85 -7.96 4.13
C GLU A 48 5.21 -6.60 4.73
N MET A 49 4.20 -5.79 5.04
CA MET A 49 4.44 -4.51 5.68
C MET A 49 5.05 -4.69 7.06
N GLU A 50 4.53 -5.65 7.81
CA GLU A 50 5.08 -5.93 9.13
C GLU A 50 6.52 -6.42 9.03
N ARG A 51 6.82 -7.23 8.03
CA ARG A 51 8.17 -7.70 7.82
C ARG A 51 9.13 -6.55 7.52
N LEU A 52 8.68 -5.59 6.70
CA LEU A 52 9.51 -4.43 6.43
C LEU A 52 9.86 -3.68 7.71
N TYR A 53 8.89 -3.57 8.60
CA TYR A 53 9.13 -2.92 9.88
C TYR A 53 10.11 -3.73 10.74
N LEU A 54 9.90 -5.04 10.83
CA LEU A 54 10.77 -5.90 11.63
C LEU A 54 12.18 -5.93 11.08
N ASP A 55 12.33 -5.80 9.77
CA ASP A 55 13.65 -5.76 9.13
C ASP A 55 14.30 -4.39 9.22
N GLY A 56 13.63 -3.42 9.82
CA GLY A 56 14.20 -2.09 9.99
C GLY A 56 14.18 -1.25 8.73
N LYS A 57 13.37 -1.64 7.73
CA LYS A 57 13.34 -0.93 6.45
C LYS A 57 12.33 0.20 6.44
N ILE A 58 11.41 0.23 7.37
CA ILE A 58 10.48 1.33 7.53
C ILE A 58 10.39 1.69 9.01
N LEU A 59 9.98 2.92 9.26
CA LEU A 59 9.84 3.43 10.61
C LEU A 59 8.48 3.03 11.19
N PRO A 60 8.35 3.02 12.53
CA PRO A 60 7.05 2.69 13.15
C PRO A 60 5.91 3.56 12.64
N GLY A 61 6.16 4.87 12.47
CA GLY A 61 5.14 5.76 11.95
C GLY A 61 4.77 5.44 10.52
N GLU A 62 5.73 4.97 9.74
CA GLU A 62 5.46 4.57 8.36
C GLU A 62 4.62 3.30 8.32
N LEU A 63 4.91 2.35 9.18
CA LEU A 63 4.07 1.15 9.26
C LEU A 63 2.65 1.53 9.62
N GLN A 64 2.50 2.43 10.61
CA GLN A 64 1.17 2.87 11.02
C GLN A 64 0.44 3.54 9.87
N ALA A 65 1.14 4.35 9.09
CA ALA A 65 0.53 5.01 7.93
C ALA A 65 0.06 3.98 6.91
N LEU A 66 0.88 2.96 6.64
CA LEU A 66 0.49 1.92 5.69
C LEU A 66 -0.74 1.16 6.18
N VAL A 67 -0.81 0.88 7.48
CA VAL A 67 -1.97 0.19 8.05
C VAL A 67 -3.22 1.05 7.90
N MET A 68 -3.10 2.35 8.16
CA MET A 68 -4.24 3.24 8.02
C MET A 68 -4.72 3.32 6.58
N VAL A 69 -3.80 3.42 5.64
CA VAL A 69 -4.17 3.43 4.22
C VAL A 69 -4.84 2.12 3.85
N SER A 70 -4.32 1.00 4.33
CA SER A 70 -4.91 -0.31 4.08
C SER A 70 -6.35 -0.37 4.57
N ASN A 71 -6.59 0.14 5.76
CA ASN A 71 -7.94 0.12 6.32
C ASN A 71 -8.89 0.98 5.51
N CYS A 72 -8.42 2.12 5.04
CA CYS A 72 -9.24 3.00 4.21
C CYS A 72 -9.56 2.33 2.88
N LEU A 73 -8.59 1.67 2.28
CA LEU A 73 -8.80 0.98 1.02
C LEU A 73 -9.77 -0.18 1.18
N GLU A 74 -9.62 -0.93 2.24
CA GLU A 74 -10.55 -2.04 2.48
C GLU A 74 -11.97 -1.55 2.57
N ARG A 75 -12.16 -0.45 3.28
CA ARG A 75 -13.49 0.14 3.41
C ARG A 75 -14.04 0.57 2.05
N GLU A 76 -13.19 1.15 1.22
CA GLU A 76 -13.59 1.58 -0.10
C GLU A 76 -13.99 0.38 -0.96
N PHE A 77 -13.22 -0.69 -0.92
CA PHE A 77 -13.51 -1.87 -1.71
C PHE A 77 -14.80 -2.54 -1.27
N ILE A 78 -15.05 -2.56 0.03
CA ILE A 78 -16.30 -3.11 0.55
C ILE A 78 -17.47 -2.28 0.03
N HIS A 79 -17.33 -0.95 0.02
CA HIS A 79 -18.37 -0.08 -0.51
C HIS A 79 -18.64 -0.36 -1.98
N ARG A 80 -17.60 -0.57 -2.76
CA ARG A 80 -17.75 -0.87 -4.18
C ARG A 80 -18.48 -2.19 -4.38
N GLN A 81 -18.15 -3.18 -3.57
CA GLN A 81 -18.79 -4.48 -3.66
C GLN A 81 -20.28 -4.37 -3.35
N LEU A 82 -20.61 -3.63 -2.31
CA LEU A 82 -22.01 -3.42 -1.94
C LEU A 82 -22.76 -2.65 -3.02
N ALA A 83 -22.09 -1.65 -3.63
CA ALA A 83 -22.72 -0.84 -4.66
C ALA A 83 -23.04 -1.65 -5.90
N THR A 84 -22.26 -2.68 -6.19
CA THR A 84 -22.54 -3.53 -7.35
C THR A 84 -23.50 -4.67 -7.03
N GLY A 85 -23.93 -4.76 -5.78
CA GLY A 85 -24.86 -5.82 -5.37
C GLY A 85 -24.21 -7.16 -5.19
N GLN A 86 -22.90 -7.25 -5.21
CA GLN A 86 -22.22 -8.51 -5.00
C GLN A 86 -22.23 -8.88 -3.53
N PRO A 87 -22.42 -10.16 -3.22
CA PRO A 87 -22.35 -10.56 -1.82
C PRO A 87 -20.91 -10.48 -1.31
N LEU A 88 -20.79 -10.14 -0.04
CA LEU A 88 -19.49 -10.13 0.61
C LEU A 88 -19.12 -11.54 1.02
N HIS A 89 -17.93 -11.96 0.63
CA HIS A 89 -17.43 -13.28 0.98
C HIS A 89 -16.47 -13.20 2.15
N LEU A 90 -16.68 -12.23 3.01
CA LEU A 90 -15.88 -12.10 4.21
C LEU A 90 -16.43 -13.01 5.28
N ASN A 91 -15.56 -13.82 5.85
CA ASN A 91 -15.94 -14.64 6.97
C ASN A 91 -15.90 -13.77 8.21
N ILE A 92 -17.03 -13.58 8.74
CA ILE A 92 -17.16 -12.74 9.93
C ILE A 92 -17.43 -13.62 11.13
#